data_06acb08c078a6737bfe951b0c9204310
#
_entry.id   06acb08c078a6737bfe951b0c9204310
#
_cell.length_a   1.000
_cell.length_b   1.000
_cell.length_c   1.000
_cell.angle_alpha   90.00
_cell.angle_beta   90.00
_cell.angle_gamma   90.00
#
_symmetry.space_group_name_H-M   'P 1'
#
loop_
_entity.id
_entity.type
_entity.pdbx_description
1 polymer ?
#
loop_
_entity_poly.entity_id
_entity_poly.type
_entity_poly.pdbx_seq_one_letter_code
_entity_poly.pdbx_strand_id
1 'polypeptide(L)'
;QPLNGPRGIVRTLRMRYSQTTEENGEVVVAAGTEASGHNLFEKYSLLALGDDYDAVDNMDPFEQTVHLEGNRGKPMDLEVVTQSVEPKSRKLSAAYSLEAADDLAALDGLDIESELSQSLGDEIMRELDRELLGELVALAGTVENFDFSQIDGRYAGEKLAAMTIAIDNLSAQIAMKTRKSGATWVVVSQQMFTALKNAANSTFIPANGGNLQISSSLFVGTLGGMTKVYVAPYAESNYVLMGYKGSS
;
A
#
# COMPACT_ATOMS: atom_id res chain seq x y z
N GLN A 1 3.20 10.16 13.20
CA GLN A 1 3.99 10.58 14.37
C GLN A 1 3.56 11.98 14.76
N PRO A 2 3.31 12.25 16.04
CA PRO A 2 3.01 13.60 16.48
C PRO A 2 4.24 14.49 16.28
N LEU A 3 4.04 15.68 15.70
CA LEU A 3 5.08 16.67 15.55
C LEU A 3 5.13 17.54 16.81
N ASN A 4 6.31 17.65 17.43
CA ASN A 4 6.51 18.46 18.63
C ASN A 4 6.77 19.96 18.33
N GLY A 5 6.72 20.36 17.05
CA GLY A 5 6.99 21.71 16.62
C GLY A 5 6.28 22.08 15.33
N PRO A 6 6.37 23.34 14.86
CA PRO A 6 5.71 23.82 13.66
C PRO A 6 6.26 23.24 12.36
N ARG A 7 7.38 22.55 12.42
CA ARG A 7 8.00 21.83 11.29
C ARG A 7 8.64 20.53 11.77
N GLY A 8 8.41 19.46 11.02
CA GLY A 8 9.09 18.18 11.20
C GLY A 8 10.02 17.90 10.03
N ILE A 9 11.09 17.16 10.29
CA ILE A 9 12.04 16.71 9.26
C ILE A 9 11.97 15.18 9.25
N VAL A 10 11.57 14.62 8.11
CA VAL A 10 11.64 13.19 7.85
C VAL A 10 12.89 12.91 7.03
N ARG A 11 13.77 12.05 7.54
CA ARG A 11 14.97 11.61 6.84
C ARG A 11 14.80 10.16 6.42
N THR A 12 15.02 9.91 5.13
CA THR A 12 14.95 8.57 4.55
C THR A 12 16.30 8.23 3.96
N LEU A 13 16.85 7.07 4.33
CA LEU A 13 18.06 6.54 3.72
C LEU A 13 17.68 5.75 2.46
N ARG A 14 18.29 6.08 1.34
CA ARG A 14 18.11 5.37 0.07
C ARG A 14 19.46 4.92 -0.46
N MET A 15 19.52 3.67 -0.90
CA MET A 15 20.66 3.15 -1.63
C MET A 15 20.44 3.38 -3.12
N ARG A 16 21.44 3.90 -3.82
CA ARG A 16 21.40 4.13 -5.27
C ARG A 16 22.60 3.52 -5.95
N TYR A 17 22.39 3.09 -7.19
CA TYR A 17 23.45 2.64 -8.06
C TYR A 17 24.22 3.86 -8.57
N SER A 18 25.56 3.89 -8.37
CA SER A 18 26.39 5.04 -8.75
C SER A 18 26.78 5.04 -10.21
N GLN A 19 26.77 3.87 -10.88
CA GLN A 19 27.19 3.70 -12.27
C GLN A 19 26.09 3.07 -13.11
N THR A 20 26.06 3.47 -14.39
CA THR A 20 25.21 2.81 -15.38
C THR A 20 25.81 1.47 -15.77
N THR A 21 24.99 0.45 -15.87
CA THR A 21 25.36 -0.88 -16.40
C THR A 21 24.61 -1.10 -17.69
N GLU A 22 25.34 -1.45 -18.74
CA GLU A 22 24.79 -1.79 -20.05
C GLU A 22 25.08 -3.25 -20.35
N GLU A 23 24.12 -3.95 -20.96
CA GLU A 23 24.25 -5.30 -21.45
C GLU A 23 23.77 -5.32 -22.91
N ASN A 24 24.60 -5.78 -23.85
CA ASN A 24 24.33 -5.80 -25.29
C ASN A 24 23.93 -4.42 -25.89
N GLY A 25 24.44 -3.32 -25.32
CA GLY A 25 24.10 -1.96 -25.74
C GLY A 25 22.78 -1.43 -25.20
N GLU A 26 22.11 -2.17 -24.32
CA GLU A 26 20.92 -1.74 -23.61
C GLU A 26 21.25 -1.44 -22.15
N VAL A 27 20.75 -0.31 -21.64
CA VAL A 27 20.95 0.09 -20.23
C VAL A 27 20.10 -0.79 -19.33
N VAL A 28 20.75 -1.67 -18.58
CA VAL A 28 20.10 -2.56 -17.60
C VAL A 28 19.87 -1.83 -16.29
N VAL A 29 20.87 -1.09 -15.81
CA VAL A 29 20.77 -0.27 -14.60
C VAL A 29 21.30 1.13 -14.90
N ALA A 30 20.48 2.15 -14.72
CA ALA A 30 20.89 3.54 -14.85
C ALA A 30 21.51 4.08 -13.54
N ALA A 31 22.56 4.86 -13.64
CA ALA A 31 23.13 5.56 -12.49
C ALA A 31 22.07 6.44 -11.81
N GLY A 32 22.05 6.45 -10.48
CA GLY A 32 21.06 7.17 -9.68
C GLY A 32 19.76 6.44 -9.44
N THR A 33 19.55 5.25 -10.02
CA THR A 33 18.37 4.41 -9.75
C THR A 33 18.41 3.87 -8.32
N GLU A 34 17.27 3.84 -7.65
CA GLU A 34 17.18 3.32 -6.28
C GLU A 34 17.36 1.80 -6.28
N ALA A 35 18.29 1.32 -5.47
CA ALA A 35 18.56 -0.10 -5.29
C ALA A 35 17.57 -0.71 -4.31
N SER A 36 16.31 -0.83 -4.73
CA SER A 36 15.23 -1.41 -3.91
C SER A 36 14.23 -2.19 -4.77
N GLY A 37 13.62 -3.19 -4.20
CA GLY A 37 12.55 -3.95 -4.84
C GLY A 37 12.97 -4.59 -6.16
N HIS A 38 12.37 -4.16 -7.24
CA HIS A 38 12.60 -4.71 -8.57
C HIS A 38 14.04 -4.57 -9.07
N ASN A 39 14.70 -3.46 -8.73
CA ASN A 39 16.04 -3.13 -9.23
C ASN A 39 17.16 -3.95 -8.55
N LEU A 40 16.89 -4.64 -7.45
CA LEU A 40 17.89 -5.48 -6.75
C LEU A 40 18.34 -6.69 -7.56
N PHE A 41 17.61 -7.11 -8.57
CA PHE A 41 17.89 -8.32 -9.36
C PHE A 41 18.54 -8.03 -10.71
N GLU A 42 18.81 -6.79 -10.98
CA GLU A 42 19.55 -6.42 -12.18
C GLU A 42 21.05 -6.69 -11.99
N LYS A 43 21.72 -7.08 -13.06
CA LYS A 43 23.13 -7.46 -13.06
C LYS A 43 24.05 -6.26 -12.82
N TYR A 44 24.06 -5.78 -11.59
CA TYR A 44 24.93 -4.66 -11.22
C TYR A 44 26.31 -5.11 -10.69
N SER A 45 26.37 -6.28 -10.07
CA SER A 45 27.62 -6.82 -9.54
C SER A 45 28.56 -7.25 -10.68
N LEU A 46 29.86 -7.05 -10.48
CA LEU A 46 30.86 -7.63 -11.37
C LEU A 46 30.87 -9.15 -11.20
N LEU A 47 30.74 -9.85 -12.32
CA LEU A 47 30.88 -11.31 -12.37
C LEU A 47 32.29 -11.66 -12.85
N ALA A 48 32.89 -12.72 -12.30
CA ALA A 48 34.18 -13.22 -12.75
C ALA A 48 34.17 -13.73 -14.21
N LEU A 49 32.98 -14.10 -14.69
CA LEU A 49 32.69 -14.52 -16.06
C LEU A 49 31.89 -13.46 -16.83
N GLY A 50 32.10 -12.15 -16.57
CA GLY A 50 31.36 -11.06 -17.20
C GLY A 50 31.59 -10.97 -18.71
N ASP A 51 31.16 -9.85 -19.31
CA ASP A 51 31.15 -9.58 -20.74
C ASP A 51 32.50 -9.78 -21.49
N ASP A 52 33.57 -9.95 -20.75
CA ASP A 52 34.91 -10.35 -21.27
C ASP A 52 35.05 -11.83 -21.59
N TYR A 53 33.99 -12.65 -21.48
CA TYR A 53 34.06 -14.07 -21.81
C TYR A 53 34.47 -14.29 -23.26
N ASP A 54 34.05 -13.44 -24.18
CA ASP A 54 34.43 -13.48 -25.59
C ASP A 54 35.88 -13.00 -25.85
N ALA A 55 36.44 -12.17 -24.98
CA ALA A 55 37.81 -11.68 -25.03
C ALA A 55 38.79 -12.59 -24.29
N VAL A 56 38.29 -13.45 -23.41
CA VAL A 56 39.06 -14.28 -22.48
C VAL A 56 38.96 -15.78 -22.79
N ASP A 57 38.64 -16.12 -24.04
CA ASP A 57 38.42 -17.51 -24.51
C ASP A 57 39.62 -18.49 -24.25
N ASN A 58 40.74 -17.96 -23.73
CA ASN A 58 41.94 -18.73 -23.36
C ASN A 58 42.49 -18.42 -21.96
N MET A 59 41.75 -17.69 -21.10
CA MET A 59 42.23 -17.45 -19.73
C MET A 59 41.84 -18.58 -18.78
N ASP A 60 42.81 -19.00 -17.96
CA ASP A 60 42.60 -19.96 -16.88
C ASP A 60 41.59 -19.42 -15.86
N PRO A 61 40.65 -20.23 -15.32
CA PRO A 61 39.68 -19.78 -14.28
C PRO A 61 40.34 -19.09 -13.08
N PHE A 62 41.60 -19.39 -12.80
CA PHE A 62 42.37 -18.74 -11.74
C PHE A 62 42.74 -17.30 -12.10
N GLU A 63 43.10 -17.02 -13.35
CA GLU A 63 43.43 -15.66 -13.82
C GLU A 63 42.20 -14.75 -13.85
N GLN A 64 41.02 -15.29 -14.14
CA GLN A 64 39.75 -14.57 -14.07
C GLN A 64 39.41 -14.12 -12.64
N THR A 65 39.73 -14.94 -11.64
CA THR A 65 39.53 -14.62 -10.23
C THR A 65 40.51 -13.53 -9.79
N VAL A 66 41.76 -13.60 -10.24
CA VAL A 66 42.80 -12.60 -9.95
C VAL A 66 42.45 -11.22 -10.55
N HIS A 67 41.77 -11.19 -11.70
CA HIS A 67 41.31 -9.95 -12.31
C HIS A 67 40.27 -9.19 -11.45
N LEU A 68 39.51 -9.90 -10.62
CA LEU A 68 38.60 -9.31 -9.64
C LEU A 68 39.31 -8.89 -8.35
N GLU A 69 40.43 -9.53 -8.03
CA GLU A 69 41.30 -9.15 -6.91
C GLU A 69 41.92 -7.75 -7.17
N GLY A 70 41.59 -6.79 -6.35
CA GLY A 70 42.03 -5.41 -6.53
C GLY A 70 41.03 -4.51 -7.27
N ASN A 71 40.00 -5.05 -7.90
CA ASN A 71 38.90 -4.28 -8.43
C ASN A 71 37.87 -3.99 -7.33
N ARG A 72 37.54 -2.69 -7.13
CA ARG A 72 36.60 -2.28 -6.08
C ARG A 72 35.14 -2.70 -6.35
N GLY A 73 34.86 -3.29 -7.50
CA GLY A 73 33.50 -3.53 -7.94
C GLY A 73 32.75 -2.23 -8.27
N LYS A 74 31.50 -2.35 -8.65
CA LYS A 74 30.65 -1.20 -8.93
C LYS A 74 30.13 -0.59 -7.62
N PRO A 75 30.37 0.71 -7.35
CA PRO A 75 29.99 1.32 -6.10
C PRO A 75 28.47 1.55 -6.01
N MET A 76 27.97 1.53 -4.80
CA MET A 76 26.62 1.96 -4.45
C MET A 76 26.73 3.16 -3.51
N ASP A 77 25.88 4.16 -3.72
CA ASP A 77 25.83 5.36 -2.90
C ASP A 77 24.68 5.30 -1.90
N LEU A 78 24.93 5.82 -0.71
CA LEU A 78 23.93 5.99 0.32
C LEU A 78 23.49 7.46 0.33
N GLU A 79 22.26 7.72 -0.09
CA GLU A 79 21.68 9.05 -0.09
C GLU A 79 20.74 9.25 1.10
N VAL A 80 20.89 10.38 1.78
CA VAL A 80 19.96 10.83 2.82
C VAL A 80 19.00 11.84 2.19
N VAL A 81 17.78 11.39 1.91
CA VAL A 81 16.72 12.30 1.45
C VAL A 81 16.06 12.94 2.65
N THR A 82 16.08 14.27 2.70
CA THR A 82 15.44 15.04 3.77
C THR A 82 14.19 15.73 3.23
N GLN A 83 13.06 15.46 3.86
CA GLN A 83 11.77 16.07 3.53
C GLN A 83 11.26 16.86 4.73
N SER A 84 10.91 18.12 4.52
CA SER A 84 10.25 18.92 5.54
C SER A 84 8.75 18.69 5.49
N VAL A 85 8.15 18.48 6.65
CA VAL A 85 6.70 18.29 6.81
C VAL A 85 6.16 19.41 7.70
N GLU A 86 5.12 20.08 7.23
CA GLU A 86 4.42 21.12 7.98
C GLU A 86 3.06 20.57 8.43
N PRO A 87 2.71 20.66 9.73
CA PRO A 87 1.42 20.23 10.22
C PRO A 87 0.32 21.19 9.74
N LYS A 88 -0.79 20.61 9.32
CA LYS A 88 -2.03 21.35 9.06
C LYS A 88 -2.97 21.15 10.24
N SER A 89 -3.61 22.21 10.73
CA SER A 89 -4.61 22.12 11.78
C SER A 89 -6.01 22.18 11.20
N ARG A 90 -6.91 21.37 11.74
CA ARG A 90 -8.35 21.39 11.45
C ARG A 90 -9.08 21.93 12.67
N LYS A 91 -10.12 22.71 12.45
CA LYS A 91 -10.97 23.26 13.49
C LYS A 91 -12.42 23.02 13.12
N LEU A 92 -13.15 22.46 14.05
CA LEU A 92 -14.59 22.32 13.98
C LEU A 92 -15.19 22.98 15.22
N SER A 93 -16.33 23.62 15.11
CA SER A 93 -17.02 24.25 16.22
C SER A 93 -18.50 23.90 16.20
N ALA A 94 -19.07 23.71 17.35
CA ALA A 94 -20.51 23.58 17.55
C ALA A 94 -20.98 24.64 18.55
N ALA A 95 -22.24 25.04 18.42
CA ALA A 95 -22.89 25.96 19.35
C ALA A 95 -24.21 25.34 19.85
N TYR A 96 -24.52 25.56 21.09
CA TYR A 96 -25.78 25.12 21.70
C TYR A 96 -26.40 26.26 22.52
N SER A 97 -27.68 26.18 22.77
CA SER A 97 -28.39 27.14 23.65
C SER A 97 -28.38 26.63 25.11
N LEU A 98 -28.42 27.56 26.06
CA LEU A 98 -28.51 27.22 27.47
C LEU A 98 -29.79 26.42 27.79
N GLU A 99 -30.90 26.74 27.13
CA GLU A 99 -32.15 26.00 27.28
C GLU A 99 -31.98 24.52 26.85
N ALA A 100 -31.27 24.24 25.73
CA ALA A 100 -31.00 22.89 25.29
C ALA A 100 -30.10 22.12 26.28
N ALA A 101 -29.14 22.81 26.92
CA ALA A 101 -28.29 22.20 27.94
C ALA A 101 -29.09 21.84 29.20
N ASP A 102 -29.96 22.73 29.68
CA ASP A 102 -30.78 22.48 30.84
C ASP A 102 -31.81 21.38 30.60
N ASP A 103 -32.44 21.35 29.42
CA ASP A 103 -33.39 20.32 29.02
C ASP A 103 -32.73 18.94 28.94
N LEU A 104 -31.55 18.85 28.32
CA LEU A 104 -30.83 17.61 28.20
C LEU A 104 -30.35 17.06 29.55
N ALA A 105 -29.88 17.95 30.41
CA ALA A 105 -29.48 17.60 31.77
C ALA A 105 -30.65 17.14 32.63
N ALA A 106 -31.84 17.82 32.49
CA ALA A 106 -33.01 17.52 33.28
C ALA A 106 -33.76 16.25 32.82
N LEU A 107 -33.80 15.96 31.50
CA LEU A 107 -34.54 14.85 30.95
C LEU A 107 -33.70 13.58 30.89
N ASP A 108 -32.47 13.66 30.42
CA ASP A 108 -31.62 12.48 30.13
C ASP A 108 -30.42 12.40 31.06
N GLY A 109 -30.12 13.42 31.85
CA GLY A 109 -28.95 13.45 32.74
C GLY A 109 -27.62 13.50 31.97
N LEU A 110 -27.63 13.93 30.72
CA LEU A 110 -26.46 14.00 29.85
C LEU A 110 -25.87 15.40 29.86
N ASP A 111 -24.54 15.47 29.77
CA ASP A 111 -23.81 16.72 29.61
C ASP A 111 -23.62 17.04 28.11
N ILE A 112 -24.27 18.13 27.65
CA ILE A 112 -24.27 18.55 26.27
C ILE A 112 -22.85 18.85 25.75
N GLU A 113 -21.93 19.37 26.59
CA GLU A 113 -20.56 19.68 26.21
C GLU A 113 -19.78 18.40 25.91
N SER A 114 -19.97 17.38 26.71
CA SER A 114 -19.34 16.08 26.54
C SER A 114 -19.82 15.40 25.26
N GLU A 115 -21.13 15.38 25.02
CA GLU A 115 -21.73 14.76 23.83
C GLU A 115 -21.32 15.47 22.54
N LEU A 116 -21.32 16.81 22.55
CA LEU A 116 -20.87 17.60 21.40
C LEU A 116 -19.36 17.40 21.14
N SER A 117 -18.56 17.39 22.20
CA SER A 117 -17.11 17.18 22.06
C SER A 117 -16.80 15.82 21.46
N GLN A 118 -17.51 14.77 21.88
CA GLN A 118 -17.38 13.43 21.31
C GLN A 118 -17.80 13.40 19.84
N SER A 119 -18.97 13.96 19.53
CA SER A 119 -19.50 14.04 18.17
C SER A 119 -18.56 14.80 17.22
N LEU A 120 -18.02 15.94 17.67
CA LEU A 120 -17.03 16.71 16.90
C LEU A 120 -15.73 15.94 16.68
N GLY A 121 -15.28 15.19 17.70
CA GLY A 121 -14.11 14.32 17.61
C GLY A 121 -14.30 13.22 16.58
N ASP A 122 -15.43 12.55 16.60
CA ASP A 122 -15.79 11.50 15.66
C ASP A 122 -15.85 12.02 14.21
N GLU A 123 -16.40 13.23 14.00
CA GLU A 123 -16.47 13.83 12.67
C GLU A 123 -15.08 14.17 12.11
N ILE A 124 -14.20 14.76 12.94
CA ILE A 124 -12.82 15.03 12.54
C ILE A 124 -12.08 13.71 12.20
N MET A 125 -12.28 12.65 12.97
CA MET A 125 -11.67 11.35 12.67
C MET A 125 -12.16 10.79 11.33
N ARG A 126 -13.46 10.89 11.03
CA ARG A 126 -14.03 10.45 9.75
C ARG A 126 -13.47 11.23 8.56
N GLU A 127 -13.33 12.56 8.71
CA GLU A 127 -12.72 13.40 7.67
C GLU A 127 -11.25 13.00 7.41
N LEU A 128 -10.48 12.76 8.48
CA LEU A 128 -9.09 12.35 8.37
C LEU A 128 -8.94 10.97 7.70
N ASP A 129 -9.75 10.01 8.09
CA ASP A 129 -9.74 8.67 7.51
C ASP A 129 -10.06 8.73 6.00
N ARG A 130 -11.06 9.53 5.62
CA ARG A 130 -11.45 9.73 4.23
C ARG A 130 -10.35 10.38 3.40
N GLU A 131 -9.70 11.42 3.94
CA GLU A 131 -8.57 12.09 3.28
C GLU A 131 -7.39 11.14 3.09
N LEU A 132 -7.01 10.39 4.14
CA LEU A 132 -5.92 9.42 4.07
C LEU A 132 -6.19 8.31 3.04
N LEU A 133 -7.40 7.77 3.00
CA LEU A 133 -7.78 6.79 2.00
C LEU A 133 -7.76 7.38 0.59
N GLY A 134 -8.24 8.61 0.41
CA GLY A 134 -8.18 9.34 -0.86
C GLY A 134 -6.75 9.54 -1.35
N GLU A 135 -5.82 9.93 -0.47
CA GLU A 135 -4.40 10.05 -0.80
C GLU A 135 -3.78 8.70 -1.17
N LEU A 136 -4.12 7.62 -0.45
CA LEU A 136 -3.63 6.28 -0.78
C LEU A 136 -4.14 5.80 -2.14
N VAL A 137 -5.39 6.08 -2.48
CA VAL A 137 -5.95 5.77 -3.81
C VAL A 137 -5.24 6.58 -4.90
N ALA A 138 -4.96 7.87 -4.64
CA ALA A 138 -4.23 8.73 -5.59
C ALA A 138 -2.77 8.29 -5.79
N LEU A 139 -2.13 7.73 -4.75
CA LEU A 139 -0.78 7.20 -4.82
C LEU A 139 -0.68 5.80 -5.45
N ALA A 140 -1.80 5.14 -5.71
CA ALA A 140 -1.81 3.80 -6.30
C ALA A 140 -1.13 3.80 -7.67
N GLY A 141 0.02 3.14 -7.78
CA GLY A 141 0.84 3.13 -9.00
C GLY A 141 0.36 2.17 -10.09
N THR A 142 -0.56 1.28 -9.76
CA THR A 142 -1.17 0.34 -10.72
C THR A 142 -2.67 0.43 -10.57
N VAL A 143 -3.34 0.82 -11.63
CA VAL A 143 -4.81 0.90 -11.68
C VAL A 143 -5.30 -0.08 -12.72
N GLU A 144 -6.17 -1.00 -12.31
CA GLU A 144 -6.87 -1.93 -13.17
C GLU A 144 -8.36 -1.64 -13.12
N ASN A 145 -8.96 -1.36 -14.27
CA ASN A 145 -10.39 -1.12 -14.37
C ASN A 145 -11.11 -2.44 -14.62
N PHE A 146 -11.96 -2.85 -13.71
CA PHE A 146 -12.78 -4.04 -13.84
C PHE A 146 -14.20 -3.67 -14.25
N ASP A 147 -14.60 -4.10 -15.44
CA ASP A 147 -15.94 -3.83 -15.99
C ASP A 147 -16.78 -5.11 -16.01
N PHE A 148 -17.80 -5.16 -15.18
CA PHE A 148 -18.75 -6.28 -15.11
C PHE A 148 -19.57 -6.43 -16.40
N SER A 149 -19.69 -5.38 -17.23
CA SER A 149 -20.45 -5.42 -18.48
C SER A 149 -19.75 -6.19 -19.58
N GLN A 150 -18.41 -6.25 -19.53
CA GLN A 150 -17.59 -6.93 -20.54
C GLN A 150 -17.63 -8.46 -20.46
N ILE A 151 -18.24 -9.03 -19.40
CA ILE A 151 -18.32 -10.46 -19.18
C ILE A 151 -19.69 -10.95 -19.66
N ASP A 152 -19.84 -11.15 -20.97
CA ASP A 152 -21.08 -11.62 -21.58
C ASP A 152 -21.34 -13.12 -21.34
N GLY A 153 -22.61 -13.48 -21.29
CA GLY A 153 -23.09 -14.87 -21.25
C GLY A 153 -22.93 -15.62 -19.93
N ARG A 154 -22.32 -14.98 -18.92
CA ARG A 154 -22.12 -15.59 -17.59
C ARG A 154 -23.19 -15.15 -16.60
N TYR A 155 -23.56 -16.04 -15.68
CA TYR A 155 -24.43 -15.65 -14.57
C TYR A 155 -23.66 -14.81 -13.53
N ALA A 156 -24.41 -14.12 -12.66
CA ALA A 156 -23.83 -13.13 -11.73
C ALA A 156 -22.70 -13.68 -10.84
N GLY A 157 -22.81 -14.92 -10.36
CA GLY A 157 -21.77 -15.54 -9.52
C GLY A 157 -20.43 -15.74 -10.24
N GLU A 158 -20.44 -16.05 -11.54
CA GLU A 158 -19.21 -16.17 -12.33
C GLU A 158 -18.57 -14.80 -12.62
N LYS A 159 -19.38 -13.77 -12.85
CA LYS A 159 -18.88 -12.40 -13.00
C LYS A 159 -18.15 -11.93 -11.73
N LEU A 160 -18.72 -12.24 -10.57
CA LEU A 160 -18.11 -11.93 -9.29
C LEU A 160 -16.83 -12.78 -9.02
N ALA A 161 -16.80 -14.04 -9.47
CA ALA A 161 -15.60 -14.87 -9.41
C ALA A 161 -14.44 -14.30 -10.26
N ALA A 162 -14.76 -13.73 -11.44
CA ALA A 162 -13.74 -13.05 -12.26
C ALA A 162 -13.12 -11.85 -11.52
N MET A 163 -13.90 -11.13 -10.73
CA MET A 163 -13.36 -10.06 -9.86
C MET A 163 -12.36 -10.60 -8.82
N THR A 164 -12.62 -11.74 -8.22
CA THR A 164 -11.70 -12.35 -7.26
C THR A 164 -10.37 -12.70 -7.93
N ILE A 165 -10.40 -13.21 -9.15
CA ILE A 165 -9.20 -13.48 -9.96
C ILE A 165 -8.42 -12.19 -10.26
N ALA A 166 -9.12 -11.09 -10.58
CA ALA A 166 -8.47 -9.80 -10.80
C ALA A 166 -7.77 -9.28 -9.53
N ILE A 167 -8.38 -9.46 -8.35
CA ILE A 167 -7.78 -9.13 -7.06
C ILE A 167 -6.51 -9.96 -6.81
N ASP A 168 -6.55 -11.26 -7.09
CA ASP A 168 -5.37 -12.13 -6.93
C ASP A 168 -4.25 -11.74 -7.90
N ASN A 169 -4.57 -11.35 -9.14
CA ASN A 169 -3.60 -10.84 -10.10
C ASN A 169 -2.94 -9.54 -9.63
N LEU A 170 -3.70 -8.60 -9.06
CA LEU A 170 -3.14 -7.39 -8.47
C LEU A 170 -2.21 -7.71 -7.29
N SER A 171 -2.56 -8.67 -6.45
CA SER A 171 -1.70 -9.16 -5.37
C SER A 171 -0.39 -9.75 -5.91
N ALA A 172 -0.47 -10.53 -7.01
CA ALA A 172 0.72 -11.07 -7.68
C ALA A 172 1.61 -9.95 -8.27
N GLN A 173 1.02 -8.91 -8.84
CA GLN A 173 1.77 -7.74 -9.34
C GLN A 173 2.51 -7.01 -8.21
N ILE A 174 1.89 -6.89 -7.01
CA ILE A 174 2.55 -6.34 -5.84
C ILE A 174 3.74 -7.22 -5.44
N ALA A 175 3.57 -8.55 -5.41
CA ALA A 175 4.66 -9.48 -5.11
C ALA A 175 5.82 -9.37 -6.11
N MET A 176 5.51 -9.23 -7.40
CA MET A 176 6.52 -9.05 -8.46
C MET A 176 7.30 -7.74 -8.28
N LYS A 177 6.62 -6.63 -7.95
CA LYS A 177 7.26 -5.33 -7.74
C LYS A 177 8.05 -5.25 -6.43
N THR A 178 7.53 -5.82 -5.37
CA THR A 178 8.19 -5.78 -4.04
C THR A 178 9.25 -6.85 -3.89
N ARG A 179 9.17 -7.94 -4.68
CA ARG A 179 10.03 -9.15 -4.56
C ARG A 179 10.01 -9.76 -3.15
N LYS A 180 8.95 -9.51 -2.39
CA LYS A 180 8.77 -10.02 -1.03
C LYS A 180 7.54 -10.89 -0.92
N SER A 181 6.37 -10.27 -0.83
CA SER A 181 5.10 -11.01 -0.76
C SER A 181 3.99 -10.22 -1.44
N GLY A 182 2.86 -10.88 -1.68
CA GLY A 182 1.64 -10.25 -2.18
C GLY A 182 1.04 -9.27 -1.18
N ALA A 183 -0.15 -8.80 -1.49
CA ALA A 183 -0.87 -7.86 -0.64
C ALA A 183 -1.11 -8.43 0.77
N THR A 184 -0.82 -7.64 1.79
CA THR A 184 -1.09 -8.00 3.19
C THR A 184 -2.40 -7.42 3.70
N TRP A 185 -2.90 -6.39 3.04
CA TRP A 185 -4.17 -5.74 3.37
C TRP A 185 -4.91 -5.29 2.12
N VAL A 186 -6.22 -5.25 2.24
CA VAL A 186 -7.16 -4.79 1.19
C VAL A 186 -8.20 -3.89 1.84
N VAL A 187 -8.47 -2.75 1.23
CA VAL A 187 -9.58 -1.86 1.58
C VAL A 187 -10.59 -1.90 0.43
N VAL A 188 -11.82 -2.20 0.73
CA VAL A 188 -12.91 -2.33 -0.25
C VAL A 188 -14.05 -1.38 0.07
N SER A 189 -14.72 -0.85 -0.97
CA SER A 189 -15.98 -0.14 -0.77
C SER A 189 -17.08 -1.11 -0.36
N GLN A 190 -18.17 -0.60 0.25
CA GLN A 190 -19.28 -1.43 0.74
C GLN A 190 -19.93 -2.30 -0.35
N GLN A 191 -20.05 -1.77 -1.57
CA GLN A 191 -20.60 -2.53 -2.70
C GLN A 191 -19.64 -3.64 -3.16
N MET A 192 -18.34 -3.31 -3.23
CA MET A 192 -17.30 -4.30 -3.58
C MET A 192 -17.17 -5.39 -2.53
N PHE A 193 -17.35 -5.06 -1.25
CA PHE A 193 -17.39 -6.07 -0.18
C PHE A 193 -18.55 -7.05 -0.37
N THR A 194 -19.75 -6.55 -0.70
CA THR A 194 -20.89 -7.41 -0.98
C THR A 194 -20.64 -8.31 -2.18
N ALA A 195 -20.02 -7.78 -3.23
CA ALA A 195 -19.62 -8.54 -4.40
C ALA A 195 -18.59 -9.64 -4.06
N LEU A 196 -17.55 -9.29 -3.27
CA LEU A 196 -16.53 -10.22 -2.83
C LEU A 196 -17.08 -11.37 -2.00
N LYS A 197 -18.00 -11.08 -1.09
CA LYS A 197 -18.66 -12.08 -0.25
C LYS A 197 -19.49 -13.06 -1.07
N ASN A 198 -20.18 -12.59 -2.10
CA ASN A 198 -21.11 -13.38 -2.92
C ASN A 198 -20.44 -14.01 -4.16
N ALA A 199 -19.14 -13.85 -4.34
CA ALA A 199 -18.42 -14.48 -5.44
C ALA A 199 -18.44 -16.01 -5.30
N ALA A 200 -18.63 -16.74 -6.40
CA ALA A 200 -18.77 -18.20 -6.39
C ALA A 200 -17.53 -18.92 -5.85
N ASN A 201 -16.34 -18.35 -6.05
CA ASN A 201 -15.06 -18.89 -5.58
C ASN A 201 -14.47 -18.02 -4.46
N SER A 202 -15.30 -17.39 -3.62
CA SER A 202 -14.79 -16.52 -2.56
C SER A 202 -14.01 -17.33 -1.52
N THR A 203 -12.78 -16.94 -1.32
CA THR A 203 -11.91 -17.43 -0.24
C THR A 203 -12.00 -16.52 1.00
N PHE A 204 -13.05 -15.72 1.09
CA PHE A 204 -13.27 -14.80 2.19
C PHE A 204 -13.66 -15.56 3.47
N ILE A 205 -12.90 -15.30 4.53
CA ILE A 205 -13.14 -15.85 5.87
C ILE A 205 -13.55 -14.70 6.78
N PRO A 206 -14.80 -14.66 7.28
CA PRO A 206 -15.25 -13.60 8.16
C PRO A 206 -14.55 -13.65 9.52
N ALA A 207 -14.28 -12.48 10.10
CA ALA A 207 -13.55 -12.33 11.37
C ALA A 207 -14.31 -12.93 12.58
N ASN A 208 -15.65 -12.95 12.54
CA ASN A 208 -16.52 -13.37 13.66
C ASN A 208 -17.19 -14.75 13.45
N GLY A 209 -16.45 -15.75 12.96
CA GLY A 209 -16.98 -17.13 12.90
C GLY A 209 -18.28 -17.31 12.11
N GLY A 210 -18.54 -16.48 11.10
CA GLY A 210 -19.72 -16.53 10.25
C GLY A 210 -20.82 -15.53 10.60
N ASN A 211 -20.74 -14.84 11.71
CA ASN A 211 -21.68 -13.76 12.04
C ASN A 211 -21.19 -12.44 11.45
N LEU A 212 -21.79 -12.04 10.35
CA LEU A 212 -21.51 -10.77 9.63
C LEU A 212 -22.19 -9.57 10.30
N GLN A 213 -22.14 -9.49 11.61
CA GLN A 213 -22.44 -8.21 12.25
C GLN A 213 -21.25 -7.30 11.99
N ILE A 214 -21.53 -6.18 11.34
CA ILE A 214 -20.60 -5.06 11.21
C ILE A 214 -20.37 -4.58 12.65
N SER A 215 -19.36 -5.18 13.27
CA SER A 215 -18.77 -4.65 14.48
C SER A 215 -18.20 -3.28 14.14
N SER A 216 -18.12 -2.38 15.07
CA SER A 216 -17.52 -1.03 14.93
C SER A 216 -16.07 -1.03 14.39
N SER A 217 -15.50 -2.20 14.18
CA SER A 217 -14.21 -2.43 13.52
C SER A 217 -14.42 -2.47 12.01
N LEU A 218 -13.72 -1.63 11.28
CA LEU A 218 -13.64 -1.64 9.81
C LEU A 218 -13.07 -2.97 9.26
N PHE A 219 -12.47 -3.78 10.13
CA PHE A 219 -11.93 -5.10 9.81
C PHE A 219 -13.06 -6.13 9.74
N VAL A 220 -13.27 -6.73 8.57
CA VAL A 220 -14.37 -7.65 8.31
C VAL A 220 -13.95 -9.12 8.23
N GLY A 221 -12.69 -9.36 7.90
CA GLY A 221 -12.18 -10.73 7.74
C GLY A 221 -10.89 -10.81 6.96
N THR A 222 -10.58 -12.01 6.48
CA THR A 222 -9.41 -12.29 5.67
C THR A 222 -9.78 -12.92 4.34
N LEU A 223 -9.00 -12.58 3.31
CA LEU A 223 -9.08 -13.21 1.99
C LEU A 223 -7.92 -14.21 1.87
N GLY A 224 -8.21 -15.46 1.52
CA GLY A 224 -7.20 -16.52 1.43
C GLY A 224 -6.43 -16.81 2.72
N GLY A 225 -6.93 -16.37 3.87
CA GLY A 225 -6.29 -16.55 5.18
C GLY A 225 -5.07 -15.66 5.46
N MET A 226 -4.58 -14.91 4.47
CA MET A 226 -3.36 -14.09 4.57
C MET A 226 -3.63 -12.58 4.49
N THR A 227 -4.55 -12.16 3.62
CA THR A 227 -4.81 -10.75 3.35
C THR A 227 -5.96 -10.24 4.22
N LYS A 228 -5.70 -9.21 5.02
CA LYS A 228 -6.72 -8.59 5.88
C LYS A 228 -7.64 -7.71 5.06
N VAL A 229 -8.96 -7.88 5.20
CA VAL A 229 -9.97 -7.11 4.48
C VAL A 229 -10.60 -6.07 5.40
N TYR A 230 -10.56 -4.82 4.95
CA TYR A 230 -11.16 -3.67 5.62
C TYR A 230 -12.24 -3.08 4.71
N VAL A 231 -13.33 -2.61 5.27
CA VAL A 231 -14.40 -1.93 4.53
C VAL A 231 -14.32 -0.44 4.76
N ALA A 232 -14.36 0.34 3.68
CA ALA A 232 -14.48 1.79 3.74
C ALA A 232 -15.96 2.18 3.60
N PRO A 233 -16.67 2.50 4.70
CA PRO A 233 -18.11 2.79 4.65
C PRO A 233 -18.43 4.11 3.94
N TYR A 234 -17.48 5.04 3.91
CA TYR A 234 -17.63 6.38 3.34
C TYR A 234 -17.01 6.53 1.95
N ALA A 235 -16.76 5.41 1.25
CA ALA A 235 -16.21 5.43 -0.10
C ALA A 235 -17.22 6.03 -1.10
N GLU A 236 -16.83 7.07 -1.82
CA GLU A 236 -17.68 7.72 -2.84
C GLU A 236 -17.75 6.92 -4.14
N SER A 237 -16.71 6.16 -4.43
CA SER A 237 -16.62 5.33 -5.63
C SER A 237 -16.39 3.87 -5.26
N ASN A 238 -16.67 2.98 -6.21
CA ASN A 238 -16.37 1.57 -6.06
C ASN A 238 -14.91 1.30 -6.38
N TYR A 239 -14.15 0.91 -5.37
CA TYR A 239 -12.75 0.55 -5.53
C TYR A 239 -12.35 -0.61 -4.62
N VAL A 240 -11.27 -1.25 -5.00
CA VAL A 240 -10.53 -2.22 -4.21
C VAL A 240 -9.09 -1.71 -4.17
N LEU A 241 -8.64 -1.27 -3.00
CA LEU A 241 -7.28 -0.79 -2.77
C LEU A 241 -6.48 -1.87 -2.06
N MET A 242 -5.36 -2.27 -2.63
CA MET A 242 -4.51 -3.31 -2.08
C MET A 242 -3.11 -2.76 -1.78
N GLY A 243 -2.51 -3.29 -0.72
CA GLY A 243 -1.17 -2.88 -0.37
C GLY A 243 -0.40 -3.94 0.39
N TYR A 244 0.92 -3.78 0.36
CA TYR A 244 1.85 -4.56 1.14
C TYR A 244 2.39 -3.72 2.29
N LYS A 245 2.28 -4.24 3.51
CA LYS A 245 2.93 -3.67 4.69
C LYS A 245 4.09 -4.57 5.08
N GLY A 246 5.32 -4.10 4.83
CA GLY A 246 6.52 -4.77 5.31
C GLY A 246 6.62 -4.70 6.84
N SER A 247 7.29 -5.68 7.44
CA SER A 247 7.78 -5.54 8.81
C SER A 247 8.88 -4.47 8.82
N SER A 248 8.63 -3.38 9.50
CA SER A 248 9.65 -2.38 9.84
C SER A 248 10.53 -2.90 10.95
#